data_62042058fc4ffe4122b388012858366c
#
_entry.id   62042058fc4ffe4122b388012858366c
#
_cell.length_a   1.000
_cell.length_b   1.000
_cell.length_c   1.000
_cell.angle_alpha   90.00
_cell.angle_beta   90.00
_cell.angle_gamma   90.00
#
_symmetry.space_group_name_H-M   'P 1'
#
loop_
_entity.id
_entity.type
_entity.pdbx_description
1 polymer ?
#
loop_
_entity_poly.entity_id
_entity_poly.type
_entity_poly.pdbx_seq_one_letter_code
_entity_poly.pdbx_strand_id
1 'polypeptide(L)'
;MEQTTKNRATFQSRLGFILVSAGCAIGLGNVWKFPYVCGQNGGGAFLLLYLFCLVLLGLPILMCEFAIGRGSNRSIAQALNQLEQPGSRYHLTKYMGIAGNYLLMMFYTMVTGWMLYYAFRYVTGSIDASSTDATANAFQQMLDSPGRMILFAALVIVLCIGVCALGLQNGIEKVTKVMMLLLMGLMVVLAINSLRLKGAVEGLKFYLVPDFGKLFENGFTSVLFAAMTQAFFTLSIGIGAMEIFGSYLKKDRRILGESINVIVLDTAVAVVAGLIIIPACFAYGIQPDSGPSLLFITLPNVFHHMAGSRIWGSCFFLFMSFAALSTVIAVFENIITMTVELGNWSRKKSLLVNLVLLFVLSVPAILGFNVLSGIHPMGGTSTIMDAEDFLVSSNILPLGSLTYVLFCVRKNGWGWNAFLNEVNTGSGSKLPAWVRGYMTYALPALVCLIYLKGYYDTFSQKSLPVFCAWMLFAAALLVLIFWASFSHKKSPSKLAK
;
A
#
# COMPACT_ATOMS: atom_id res chain seq x y z
N MET A 1 -2.59 38.46 10.63
CA MET A 1 -3.78 37.61 10.63
C MET A 1 -3.41 36.33 11.34
N GLU A 2 -3.76 36.23 12.61
CA GLU A 2 -3.66 35.00 13.39
C GLU A 2 -4.66 33.99 12.83
N GLN A 3 -4.17 33.04 12.06
CA GLN A 3 -4.96 31.86 11.74
C GLN A 3 -5.11 31.07 13.04
N THR A 4 -6.30 31.14 13.62
CA THR A 4 -6.76 30.25 14.67
C THR A 4 -6.39 28.82 14.29
N THR A 5 -5.42 28.23 14.98
CA THR A 5 -5.08 26.82 14.94
C THR A 5 -6.30 26.05 15.47
N LYS A 6 -7.23 25.73 14.56
CA LYS A 6 -8.29 24.77 14.88
C LYS A 6 -7.56 23.48 15.28
N ASN A 7 -7.67 23.10 16.54
CA ASN A 7 -7.09 21.87 17.06
C ASN A 7 -7.45 20.71 16.11
N ARG A 8 -6.43 20.11 15.51
CA ARG A 8 -6.62 18.96 14.63
C ARG A 8 -7.22 17.81 15.44
N ALA A 9 -8.17 17.08 14.85
CA ALA A 9 -8.72 15.89 15.48
C ALA A 9 -7.58 14.89 15.81
N THR A 10 -7.67 14.24 16.96
CA THR A 10 -6.72 13.19 17.37
C THR A 10 -7.48 11.90 17.61
N PHE A 11 -6.79 10.76 17.51
CA PHE A 11 -7.37 9.47 17.87
C PHE A 11 -7.81 9.43 19.33
N GLN A 12 -8.93 8.76 19.59
CA GLN A 12 -9.43 8.59 20.96
C GLN A 12 -8.54 7.69 21.77
N SER A 13 -8.00 6.63 21.11
CA SER A 13 -7.20 5.61 21.77
C SER A 13 -5.93 5.30 20.98
N ARG A 14 -4.89 4.84 21.69
CA ARG A 14 -3.68 4.30 21.08
C ARG A 14 -3.98 3.09 20.20
N LEU A 15 -4.85 2.19 20.65
CA LEU A 15 -5.27 1.03 19.87
C LEU A 15 -5.98 1.49 18.58
N GLY A 16 -6.79 2.56 18.63
CA GLY A 16 -7.40 3.16 17.46
C GLY A 16 -6.35 3.63 16.44
N PHE A 17 -5.32 4.35 16.89
CA PHE A 17 -4.21 4.75 16.02
C PHE A 17 -3.53 3.53 15.37
N ILE A 18 -3.13 2.54 16.17
CA ILE A 18 -2.42 1.34 15.66
C ILE A 18 -3.28 0.59 14.65
N LEU A 19 -4.57 0.33 14.97
CA LEU A 19 -5.45 -0.43 14.08
C LEU A 19 -5.82 0.32 12.80
N VAL A 20 -5.97 1.66 12.85
CA VAL A 20 -6.25 2.46 11.65
C VAL A 20 -5.01 2.56 10.77
N SER A 21 -3.84 2.84 11.35
CA SER A 21 -2.57 2.89 10.59
C SER A 21 -2.20 1.52 10.02
N ALA A 22 -2.33 0.45 10.81
CA ALA A 22 -2.15 -0.91 10.32
C ALA A 22 -3.21 -1.27 9.27
N GLY A 23 -4.48 -0.87 9.43
CA GLY A 23 -5.54 -1.08 8.44
C GLY A 23 -5.31 -0.34 7.12
N CYS A 24 -4.53 0.74 7.12
CA CYS A 24 -4.04 1.38 5.89
C CYS A 24 -2.95 0.54 5.20
N ALA A 25 -2.02 -0.03 5.97
CA ALA A 25 -1.00 -0.92 5.47
C ALA A 25 -1.57 -2.27 5.04
N ILE A 26 -2.39 -2.89 5.90
CA ILE A 26 -3.02 -4.20 5.68
C ILE A 26 -4.08 -4.08 4.58
N GLY A 27 -3.69 -4.41 3.37
CA GLY A 27 -4.55 -4.36 2.20
C GLY A 27 -4.31 -5.56 1.28
N LEU A 28 -4.60 -5.37 0.00
CA LEU A 28 -4.35 -6.39 -1.03
C LEU A 28 -2.86 -6.78 -1.13
N GLY A 29 -1.97 -5.89 -0.69
CA GLY A 29 -0.53 -6.15 -0.61
C GLY A 29 -0.17 -7.33 0.28
N ASN A 30 -0.84 -7.47 1.42
CA ASN A 30 -0.60 -8.52 2.41
C ASN A 30 -1.36 -9.81 2.08
N VAL A 31 -2.63 -9.66 1.70
CA VAL A 31 -3.53 -10.80 1.61
C VAL A 31 -3.56 -11.44 0.22
N TRP A 32 -3.07 -10.72 -0.78
CA TRP A 32 -2.99 -11.19 -2.17
C TRP A 32 -1.57 -11.21 -2.72
N LYS A 33 -0.93 -10.01 -2.83
CA LYS A 33 0.36 -9.86 -3.51
C LYS A 33 1.46 -10.62 -2.77
N PHE A 34 1.50 -10.57 -1.44
CA PHE A 34 2.53 -11.23 -0.64
C PHE A 34 2.54 -12.77 -0.81
N PRO A 35 1.42 -13.52 -0.62
CA PRO A 35 1.43 -14.97 -0.83
C PRO A 35 1.84 -15.37 -2.25
N TYR A 36 1.38 -14.62 -3.25
CA TYR A 36 1.72 -14.82 -4.65
C TYR A 36 3.22 -14.63 -4.90
N VAL A 37 3.79 -13.47 -4.50
CA VAL A 37 5.22 -13.18 -4.67
C VAL A 37 6.08 -14.16 -3.87
N CYS A 38 5.63 -14.56 -2.68
CA CYS A 38 6.30 -15.58 -1.86
C CYS A 38 6.31 -16.95 -2.57
N GLY A 39 5.20 -17.33 -3.18
CA GLY A 39 5.09 -18.56 -3.96
C GLY A 39 6.06 -18.60 -5.14
N GLN A 40 6.17 -17.51 -5.89
CA GLN A 40 7.08 -17.36 -7.02
C GLN A 40 8.57 -17.37 -6.64
N ASN A 41 8.90 -16.86 -5.46
CA ASN A 41 10.29 -16.57 -5.08
C ASN A 41 10.87 -17.54 -4.02
N GLY A 42 10.37 -18.77 -3.95
CA GLY A 42 10.98 -19.83 -3.14
C GLY A 42 10.51 -19.89 -1.67
N GLY A 43 9.33 -19.37 -1.36
CA GLY A 43 8.66 -19.60 -0.08
C GLY A 43 9.37 -19.02 1.13
N GLY A 44 9.80 -19.88 2.06
CA GLY A 44 10.36 -19.48 3.35
C GLY A 44 11.64 -18.65 3.27
N ALA A 45 12.47 -18.86 2.26
CA ALA A 45 13.67 -18.05 2.07
C ALA A 45 13.32 -16.62 1.62
N PHE A 46 12.32 -16.44 0.76
CA PHE A 46 11.77 -15.14 0.41
C PHE A 46 11.16 -14.45 1.63
N LEU A 47 10.40 -15.19 2.46
CA LEU A 47 9.82 -14.64 3.70
C LEU A 47 10.88 -14.02 4.60
N LEU A 48 12.03 -14.68 4.81
CA LEU A 48 13.13 -14.13 5.60
C LEU A 48 13.71 -12.85 4.99
N LEU A 49 13.94 -12.83 3.67
CA LEU A 49 14.42 -11.63 2.98
C LEU A 49 13.42 -10.48 3.08
N TYR A 50 12.13 -10.77 2.94
CA TYR A 50 11.06 -9.78 3.09
C TYR A 50 11.05 -9.18 4.51
N LEU A 51 11.12 -9.99 5.56
CA LEU A 51 11.19 -9.51 6.95
C LEU A 51 12.42 -8.64 7.19
N PHE A 52 13.56 -9.02 6.62
CA PHE A 52 14.80 -8.24 6.67
C PHE A 52 14.61 -6.88 5.96
N CYS A 53 14.02 -6.87 4.77
CA CYS A 53 13.75 -5.65 4.02
C CYS A 53 12.74 -4.72 4.73
N LEU A 54 11.73 -5.27 5.41
CA LEU A 54 10.80 -4.47 6.23
C LEU A 54 11.51 -3.69 7.33
N VAL A 55 12.47 -4.32 8.01
CA VAL A 55 13.24 -3.66 9.07
C VAL A 55 14.20 -2.63 8.49
N LEU A 56 14.90 -2.96 7.40
CA LEU A 56 15.88 -2.05 6.80
C LEU A 56 15.26 -0.89 6.05
N LEU A 57 14.25 -1.13 5.25
CA LEU A 57 13.66 -0.12 4.37
C LEU A 57 12.36 0.44 4.96
N GLY A 58 11.42 -0.46 5.29
CA GLY A 58 10.07 -0.09 5.71
C GLY A 58 10.05 0.74 6.99
N LEU A 59 10.72 0.28 8.05
CA LEU A 59 10.69 0.94 9.35
C LEU A 59 11.26 2.38 9.32
N PRO A 60 12.43 2.66 8.73
CA PRO A 60 12.94 4.03 8.67
C PRO A 60 12.05 4.98 7.87
N ILE A 61 11.48 4.51 6.75
CA ILE A 61 10.63 5.33 5.89
C ILE A 61 9.29 5.62 6.59
N LEU A 62 8.67 4.61 7.20
CA LEU A 62 7.45 4.77 8.00
C LEU A 62 7.65 5.78 9.14
N MET A 63 8.80 5.73 9.83
CA MET A 63 9.15 6.72 10.85
C MET A 63 9.25 8.14 10.27
N CYS A 64 9.79 8.31 9.05
CA CYS A 64 9.85 9.61 8.39
C CYS A 64 8.44 10.15 8.15
N GLU A 65 7.53 9.36 7.58
CA GLU A 65 6.15 9.78 7.33
C GLU A 65 5.40 10.14 8.61
N PHE A 66 5.45 9.28 9.63
CA PHE A 66 4.83 9.60 10.91
C PHE A 66 5.42 10.85 11.58
N ALA A 67 6.74 11.04 11.51
CA ALA A 67 7.40 12.19 12.10
C ALA A 67 7.01 13.49 11.40
N ILE A 68 6.98 13.50 10.08
CA ILE A 68 6.57 14.66 9.28
C ILE A 68 5.11 15.00 9.57
N GLY A 69 4.22 14.02 9.57
CA GLY A 69 2.81 14.21 9.89
C GLY A 69 2.62 14.78 11.30
N ARG A 70 3.27 14.20 12.33
CA ARG A 70 3.15 14.64 13.73
C ARG A 70 3.83 15.99 13.97
N GLY A 71 4.96 16.25 13.33
CA GLY A 71 5.70 17.51 13.46
C GLY A 71 4.99 18.69 12.81
N SER A 72 4.31 18.46 11.68
CA SER A 72 3.56 19.49 10.95
C SER A 72 2.11 19.63 11.39
N ASN A 73 1.47 18.58 11.91
CA ASN A 73 0.03 18.47 12.08
C ASN A 73 -0.74 18.74 10.78
N ARG A 74 -0.18 18.33 9.61
CA ARG A 74 -0.72 18.54 8.28
C ARG A 74 -0.68 17.24 7.46
N SER A 75 -1.39 17.24 6.34
CA SER A 75 -1.24 16.21 5.31
C SER A 75 -0.08 16.56 4.39
N ILE A 76 0.29 15.63 3.48
CA ILE A 76 1.32 15.83 2.46
C ILE A 76 1.14 17.12 1.66
N ALA A 77 -0.09 17.62 1.56
CA ALA A 77 -0.40 18.85 0.84
C ALA A 77 0.35 20.07 1.39
N GLN A 78 0.60 20.13 2.70
CA GLN A 78 1.21 21.28 3.36
C GLN A 78 2.35 20.93 4.34
N ALA A 79 2.51 19.67 4.72
CA ALA A 79 3.47 19.28 5.75
C ALA A 79 4.92 19.62 5.38
N LEU A 80 5.35 19.26 4.17
CA LEU A 80 6.71 19.56 3.73
C LEU A 80 6.96 21.08 3.64
N ASN A 81 5.98 21.83 3.11
CA ASN A 81 6.07 23.29 3.03
C ASN A 81 6.18 23.97 4.40
N GLN A 82 5.55 23.38 5.43
CA GLN A 82 5.59 23.93 6.80
C GLN A 82 6.92 23.64 7.50
N LEU A 83 7.54 22.50 7.23
CA LEU A 83 8.74 22.02 7.93
C LEU A 83 10.05 22.28 7.19
N GLU A 84 10.01 22.57 5.87
CA GLU A 84 11.21 22.83 5.08
C GLU A 84 11.91 24.15 5.45
N GLN A 85 13.22 24.19 5.19
CA GLN A 85 13.98 25.42 5.38
C GLN A 85 13.64 26.47 4.31
N PRO A 86 13.69 27.79 4.65
CA PRO A 86 13.42 28.85 3.69
C PRO A 86 14.31 28.74 2.44
N GLY A 87 13.69 28.80 1.25
CA GLY A 87 14.38 28.65 -0.03
C GLY A 87 14.51 27.21 -0.53
N SER A 88 14.02 26.23 0.20
CA SER A 88 13.92 24.84 -0.21
C SER A 88 12.80 24.63 -1.25
N ARG A 89 12.79 23.46 -1.88
CA ARG A 89 11.82 23.09 -2.92
C ARG A 89 11.10 21.77 -2.64
N TYR A 90 11.23 21.20 -1.44
CA TYR A 90 10.56 19.94 -1.09
C TYR A 90 9.04 20.04 -1.18
N HIS A 91 8.45 21.23 -0.98
CA HIS A 91 7.02 21.45 -1.15
C HIS A 91 6.49 21.09 -2.55
N LEU A 92 7.35 21.05 -3.58
CA LEU A 92 6.94 20.64 -4.93
C LEU A 92 6.62 19.14 -5.01
N THR A 93 7.22 18.33 -4.16
CA THR A 93 7.01 16.88 -4.18
C THR A 93 5.61 16.46 -3.70
N LYS A 94 4.85 17.38 -3.06
CA LYS A 94 3.44 17.16 -2.71
C LYS A 94 2.59 16.73 -3.89
N TYR A 95 2.87 17.26 -5.10
CA TYR A 95 2.09 16.91 -6.29
C TYR A 95 2.23 15.45 -6.69
N MET A 96 3.42 14.86 -6.47
CA MET A 96 3.65 13.43 -6.68
C MET A 96 2.83 12.59 -5.69
N GLY A 97 2.84 12.94 -4.41
CA GLY A 97 2.02 12.23 -3.42
C GLY A 97 0.52 12.39 -3.65
N ILE A 98 0.06 13.58 -4.05
CA ILE A 98 -1.35 13.81 -4.40
C ILE A 98 -1.75 12.92 -5.59
N ALA A 99 -0.97 12.96 -6.69
CA ALA A 99 -1.22 12.12 -7.86
C ALA A 99 -1.21 10.63 -7.49
N GLY A 100 -0.26 10.21 -6.64
CA GLY A 100 -0.15 8.82 -6.18
C GLY A 100 -1.39 8.32 -5.44
N ASN A 101 -1.97 9.12 -4.57
CA ASN A 101 -3.19 8.75 -3.86
C ASN A 101 -4.38 8.57 -4.82
N TYR A 102 -4.56 9.46 -5.79
CA TYR A 102 -5.63 9.32 -6.78
C TYR A 102 -5.38 8.13 -7.71
N LEU A 103 -4.18 7.99 -8.29
CA LEU A 103 -3.82 6.86 -9.15
C LEU A 103 -4.01 5.52 -8.45
N LEU A 104 -3.58 5.41 -7.17
CA LEU A 104 -3.81 4.21 -6.39
C LEU A 104 -5.31 3.90 -6.29
N MET A 105 -6.14 4.89 -5.99
CA MET A 105 -7.56 4.67 -5.80
C MET A 105 -8.32 4.40 -7.09
N MET A 106 -7.80 4.79 -8.27
CA MET A 106 -8.42 4.50 -9.56
C MET A 106 -8.61 3.00 -9.77
N PHE A 107 -7.58 2.19 -9.56
CA PHE A 107 -7.67 0.75 -9.72
C PHE A 107 -8.01 0.00 -8.42
N TYR A 108 -7.60 0.51 -7.26
CA TYR A 108 -7.79 -0.17 -6.00
C TYR A 108 -9.27 -0.28 -5.58
N THR A 109 -10.07 0.78 -5.87
CA THR A 109 -11.53 0.76 -5.63
C THR A 109 -12.24 -0.27 -6.50
N MET A 110 -11.79 -0.43 -7.76
CA MET A 110 -12.30 -1.46 -8.67
C MET A 110 -12.00 -2.86 -8.14
N VAL A 111 -10.74 -3.15 -7.77
CA VAL A 111 -10.35 -4.47 -7.23
C VAL A 111 -11.05 -4.76 -5.89
N THR A 112 -11.23 -3.74 -5.04
CA THR A 112 -12.05 -3.86 -3.82
C THR A 112 -13.50 -4.22 -4.17
N GLY A 113 -14.04 -3.66 -5.25
CA GLY A 113 -15.35 -4.01 -5.80
C GLY A 113 -15.45 -5.48 -6.22
N TRP A 114 -14.39 -6.05 -6.81
CA TRP A 114 -14.34 -7.49 -7.13
C TRP A 114 -14.43 -8.36 -5.87
N MET A 115 -13.74 -7.98 -4.79
CA MET A 115 -13.82 -8.69 -3.51
C MET A 115 -15.24 -8.68 -2.93
N LEU A 116 -15.90 -7.50 -2.93
CA LEU A 116 -17.30 -7.39 -2.49
C LEU A 116 -18.26 -8.18 -3.38
N TYR A 117 -18.06 -8.17 -4.70
CA TYR A 117 -18.86 -8.96 -5.63
C TYR A 117 -18.73 -10.46 -5.33
N TYR A 118 -17.52 -10.97 -5.14
CA TYR A 118 -17.31 -12.37 -4.79
C TYR A 118 -17.85 -12.72 -3.40
N ALA A 119 -17.67 -11.83 -2.41
CA ALA A 119 -18.29 -12.00 -1.10
C ALA A 119 -19.82 -12.13 -1.22
N PHE A 120 -20.45 -11.25 -1.99
CA PHE A 120 -21.90 -11.31 -2.27
C PHE A 120 -22.31 -12.61 -2.95
N ARG A 121 -21.57 -13.04 -3.98
CA ARG A 121 -21.84 -14.29 -4.72
C ARG A 121 -21.73 -15.53 -3.84
N TYR A 122 -20.74 -15.58 -2.94
CA TYR A 122 -20.60 -16.68 -1.99
C TYR A 122 -21.69 -16.68 -0.93
N VAL A 123 -21.99 -15.52 -0.34
CA VAL A 123 -23.04 -15.38 0.68
C VAL A 123 -24.43 -15.78 0.11
N THR A 124 -24.73 -15.40 -1.12
CA THR A 124 -25.99 -15.77 -1.79
C THR A 124 -25.99 -17.20 -2.36
N GLY A 125 -24.81 -17.84 -2.46
CA GLY A 125 -24.67 -19.16 -3.08
C GLY A 125 -24.84 -19.16 -4.59
N SER A 126 -24.62 -18.00 -5.24
CA SER A 126 -24.81 -17.83 -6.70
C SER A 126 -23.52 -18.02 -7.52
N ILE A 127 -22.40 -18.41 -6.89
CA ILE A 127 -21.15 -18.68 -7.59
C ILE A 127 -21.14 -20.11 -8.11
N ASP A 128 -20.78 -20.27 -9.38
CA ASP A 128 -20.43 -21.58 -9.95
C ASP A 128 -18.92 -21.78 -9.82
N ALA A 129 -18.53 -22.71 -8.97
CA ALA A 129 -17.15 -23.08 -8.72
C ALA A 129 -16.92 -24.59 -8.93
N SER A 130 -17.80 -25.24 -9.71
CA SER A 130 -17.82 -26.69 -9.94
C SER A 130 -16.56 -27.24 -10.62
N SER A 131 -15.82 -26.39 -11.33
CA SER A 131 -14.54 -26.72 -11.98
C SER A 131 -13.66 -25.48 -12.13
N THR A 132 -12.38 -25.68 -12.48
CA THR A 132 -11.46 -24.59 -12.80
C THR A 132 -11.97 -23.74 -13.98
N ASP A 133 -12.56 -24.39 -15.00
CA ASP A 133 -13.15 -23.68 -16.14
C ASP A 133 -14.40 -22.88 -15.74
N ALA A 134 -15.25 -23.41 -14.85
CA ALA A 134 -16.40 -22.69 -14.34
C ALA A 134 -16.00 -21.44 -13.54
N THR A 135 -14.97 -21.56 -12.69
CA THR A 135 -14.43 -20.40 -11.94
C THR A 135 -13.76 -19.38 -12.85
N ALA A 136 -13.00 -19.82 -13.86
CA ALA A 136 -12.40 -18.94 -14.86
C ALA A 136 -13.48 -18.19 -15.65
N ASN A 137 -14.51 -18.91 -16.12
CA ASN A 137 -15.67 -18.32 -16.80
C ASN A 137 -16.43 -17.32 -15.90
N ALA A 138 -16.63 -17.63 -14.61
CA ALA A 138 -17.28 -16.72 -13.68
C ALA A 138 -16.49 -15.42 -13.49
N PHE A 139 -15.14 -15.51 -13.43
CA PHE A 139 -14.28 -14.34 -13.36
C PHE A 139 -14.31 -13.53 -14.66
N GLN A 140 -14.21 -14.19 -15.82
CA GLN A 140 -14.27 -13.53 -17.12
C GLN A 140 -15.62 -12.83 -17.33
N GLN A 141 -16.75 -13.47 -17.00
CA GLN A 141 -18.08 -12.85 -17.06
C GLN A 141 -18.22 -11.62 -16.15
N MET A 142 -17.49 -11.55 -15.05
CA MET A 142 -17.44 -10.34 -14.23
C MET A 142 -16.66 -9.23 -14.95
N LEU A 143 -15.49 -9.55 -15.51
CA LEU A 143 -14.63 -8.60 -16.24
C LEU A 143 -15.32 -8.07 -17.50
N ASP A 144 -16.06 -8.91 -18.23
CA ASP A 144 -16.79 -8.56 -19.45
C ASP A 144 -18.05 -7.73 -19.17
N SER A 145 -18.43 -7.54 -17.90
CA SER A 145 -19.63 -6.81 -17.50
C SER A 145 -19.30 -5.45 -16.89
N PRO A 146 -19.14 -4.37 -17.71
CA PRO A 146 -18.80 -3.05 -17.21
C PRO A 146 -19.82 -2.52 -16.18
N GLY A 147 -21.10 -2.80 -16.37
CA GLY A 147 -22.14 -2.37 -15.43
C GLY A 147 -22.00 -2.95 -14.03
N ARG A 148 -21.64 -4.24 -13.92
CA ARG A 148 -21.39 -4.89 -12.60
C ARG A 148 -20.14 -4.32 -11.95
N MET A 149 -19.06 -4.17 -12.71
CA MET A 149 -17.80 -3.62 -12.19
C MET A 149 -18.01 -2.19 -11.69
N ILE A 150 -18.69 -1.35 -12.46
CA ILE A 150 -19.03 0.04 -12.09
C ILE A 150 -19.91 0.07 -10.84
N LEU A 151 -20.94 -0.80 -10.75
CA LEU A 151 -21.82 -0.85 -9.59
C LEU A 151 -21.07 -1.16 -8.29
N PHE A 152 -20.22 -2.20 -8.29
CA PHE A 152 -19.48 -2.58 -7.09
C PHE A 152 -18.37 -1.60 -6.75
N ALA A 153 -17.69 -1.00 -7.72
CA ALA A 153 -16.74 0.08 -7.48
C ALA A 153 -17.44 1.33 -6.90
N ALA A 154 -18.59 1.72 -7.44
CA ALA A 154 -19.40 2.82 -6.90
C ALA A 154 -19.86 2.53 -5.46
N LEU A 155 -20.27 1.29 -5.17
CA LEU A 155 -20.64 0.87 -3.81
C LEU A 155 -19.48 1.04 -2.84
N VAL A 156 -18.26 0.61 -3.22
CA VAL A 156 -17.04 0.82 -2.43
C VAL A 156 -16.82 2.30 -2.14
N ILE A 157 -16.84 3.13 -3.18
CA ILE A 157 -16.59 4.57 -3.06
C ILE A 157 -17.63 5.23 -2.13
N VAL A 158 -18.92 4.93 -2.31
CA VAL A 158 -20.00 5.48 -1.49
C VAL A 158 -19.87 5.04 -0.03
N LEU A 159 -19.61 3.76 0.23
CA LEU A 159 -19.43 3.23 1.59
C LEU A 159 -18.24 3.89 2.28
N CYS A 160 -17.08 3.96 1.62
CA CYS A 160 -15.87 4.51 2.23
C CYS A 160 -15.95 6.02 2.44
N ILE A 161 -16.49 6.78 1.47
CA ILE A 161 -16.78 8.21 1.65
C ILE A 161 -17.79 8.44 2.77
N GLY A 162 -18.81 7.58 2.87
CA GLY A 162 -19.78 7.61 3.97
C GLY A 162 -19.12 7.44 5.34
N VAL A 163 -18.19 6.50 5.48
CA VAL A 163 -17.39 6.33 6.71
C VAL A 163 -16.55 7.57 7.01
N CYS A 164 -15.88 8.14 6.01
CA CYS A 164 -15.09 9.36 6.16
C CYS A 164 -15.97 10.57 6.53
N ALA A 165 -17.23 10.62 6.07
CA ALA A 165 -18.18 11.69 6.42
C ALA A 165 -18.53 11.73 7.91
N LEU A 166 -18.49 10.58 8.60
CA LEU A 166 -18.68 10.50 10.06
C LEU A 166 -17.49 11.06 10.87
N GLY A 167 -16.38 11.39 10.19
CA GLY A 167 -15.16 11.94 10.78
C GLY A 167 -14.21 10.91 11.36
N LEU A 168 -13.09 11.40 11.92
CA LEU A 168 -11.99 10.53 12.37
C LEU A 168 -12.43 9.55 13.48
N GLN A 169 -13.05 10.06 14.54
CA GLN A 169 -13.31 9.28 15.75
C GLN A 169 -14.54 8.35 15.61
N ASN A 170 -15.66 8.90 15.12
CA ASN A 170 -16.91 8.16 15.04
C ASN A 170 -17.04 7.30 13.76
N GLY A 171 -16.35 7.68 12.70
CA GLY A 171 -16.31 6.95 11.42
C GLY A 171 -15.08 6.08 11.33
N ILE A 172 -13.95 6.68 10.97
CA ILE A 172 -12.73 5.97 10.58
C ILE A 172 -12.22 5.07 11.71
N GLU A 173 -11.96 5.64 12.91
CA GLU A 173 -11.42 4.88 14.04
C GLU A 173 -12.36 3.74 14.47
N LYS A 174 -13.65 4.05 14.64
CA LYS A 174 -14.64 3.06 15.11
C LYS A 174 -14.87 1.94 14.08
N VAL A 175 -15.10 2.30 12.83
CA VAL A 175 -15.40 1.34 11.76
C VAL A 175 -14.18 0.49 11.45
N THR A 176 -13.00 1.10 11.24
CA THR A 176 -11.77 0.35 10.95
C THR A 176 -11.38 -0.56 12.12
N LYS A 177 -11.56 -0.13 13.36
CA LYS A 177 -11.31 -0.98 14.53
C LYS A 177 -12.16 -2.25 14.51
N VAL A 178 -13.46 -2.12 14.24
CA VAL A 178 -14.36 -3.28 14.15
C VAL A 178 -13.97 -4.18 12.98
N MET A 179 -13.73 -3.61 11.81
CA MET A 179 -13.30 -4.35 10.62
C MET A 179 -11.99 -5.11 10.86
N MET A 180 -10.99 -4.48 11.49
CA MET A 180 -9.70 -5.11 11.78
C MET A 180 -9.83 -6.26 12.79
N LEU A 181 -10.68 -6.13 13.80
CA LEU A 181 -10.92 -7.22 14.76
C LEU A 181 -11.65 -8.40 14.10
N LEU A 182 -12.63 -8.13 13.24
CA LEU A 182 -13.32 -9.17 12.46
C LEU A 182 -12.36 -9.85 11.47
N LEU A 183 -11.52 -9.05 10.79
CA LEU A 183 -10.48 -9.55 9.89
C LEU A 183 -9.55 -10.53 10.62
N MET A 184 -9.01 -10.14 11.79
CA MET A 184 -8.14 -11.01 12.57
C MET A 184 -8.86 -12.29 13.03
N GLY A 185 -10.13 -12.20 13.44
CA GLY A 185 -10.94 -13.37 13.78
C GLY A 185 -11.14 -14.32 12.59
N LEU A 186 -11.51 -13.79 11.42
CA LEU A 186 -11.64 -14.58 10.19
C LEU A 186 -10.33 -15.23 9.76
N MET A 187 -9.21 -14.51 9.87
CA MET A 187 -7.88 -15.05 9.57
C MET A 187 -7.55 -16.28 10.41
N VAL A 188 -7.79 -16.22 11.72
CA VAL A 188 -7.52 -17.36 12.61
C VAL A 188 -8.35 -18.58 12.20
N VAL A 189 -9.64 -18.39 11.92
CA VAL A 189 -10.55 -19.46 11.48
C VAL A 189 -10.09 -20.06 10.15
N LEU A 190 -9.75 -19.22 9.18
CA LEU A 190 -9.29 -19.66 7.86
C LEU A 190 -7.92 -20.37 7.93
N ALA A 191 -6.98 -19.86 8.76
CA ALA A 191 -5.68 -20.49 8.94
C ALA A 191 -5.79 -21.88 9.59
N ILE A 192 -6.61 -22.02 10.65
CA ILE A 192 -6.86 -23.31 11.29
C ILE A 192 -7.46 -24.31 10.27
N ASN A 193 -8.40 -23.84 9.46
CA ASN A 193 -8.99 -24.68 8.43
C ASN A 193 -7.99 -25.12 7.37
N SER A 194 -7.18 -24.19 6.83
CA SER A 194 -6.16 -24.48 5.81
C SER A 194 -5.13 -25.49 6.31
N LEU A 195 -4.67 -25.34 7.55
CA LEU A 195 -3.68 -26.24 8.17
C LEU A 195 -4.22 -27.66 8.45
N ARG A 196 -5.55 -27.85 8.49
CA ARG A 196 -6.18 -29.17 8.66
C ARG A 196 -6.36 -29.96 7.35
N LEU A 197 -6.12 -29.33 6.20
CA LEU A 197 -6.26 -29.97 4.90
C LEU A 197 -5.23 -31.09 4.72
N LYS A 198 -5.63 -32.19 4.11
CA LYS A 198 -4.70 -33.26 3.73
C LYS A 198 -3.72 -32.71 2.68
N GLY A 199 -2.39 -32.84 2.91
CA GLY A 199 -1.36 -32.27 2.03
C GLY A 199 -0.90 -30.86 2.42
N ALA A 200 -1.54 -30.19 3.37
CA ALA A 200 -1.14 -28.85 3.83
C ALA A 200 0.28 -28.80 4.40
N VAL A 201 0.81 -29.91 4.93
CA VAL A 201 2.15 -29.99 5.54
C VAL A 201 3.25 -29.67 4.53
N GLU A 202 3.11 -30.08 3.29
CA GLU A 202 4.10 -29.77 2.22
C GLU A 202 4.12 -28.28 1.91
N GLY A 203 2.95 -27.64 1.79
CA GLY A 203 2.82 -26.20 1.65
C GLY A 203 3.35 -25.43 2.86
N LEU A 204 3.11 -25.93 4.08
CA LEU A 204 3.66 -25.35 5.29
C LEU A 204 5.19 -25.43 5.34
N LYS A 205 5.78 -26.56 4.93
CA LYS A 205 7.23 -26.71 4.81
C LYS A 205 7.79 -25.74 3.77
N PHE A 206 7.19 -25.67 2.59
CA PHE A 206 7.58 -24.72 1.55
C PHE A 206 7.56 -23.28 2.05
N TYR A 207 6.54 -22.91 2.81
CA TYR A 207 6.32 -21.54 3.26
C TYR A 207 7.20 -21.13 4.44
N LEU A 208 7.47 -22.03 5.38
CA LEU A 208 8.17 -21.68 6.64
C LEU A 208 9.62 -22.17 6.68
N VAL A 209 9.97 -23.22 5.93
CA VAL A 209 11.34 -23.74 5.95
C VAL A 209 12.13 -23.07 4.83
N PRO A 210 13.18 -22.28 5.16
CA PRO A 210 13.98 -21.58 4.17
C PRO A 210 14.79 -22.55 3.31
N ASP A 211 14.57 -22.52 2.02
CA ASP A 211 15.40 -23.21 1.02
C ASP A 211 16.26 -22.19 0.29
N PHE A 212 17.49 -22.02 0.75
CA PHE A 212 18.42 -21.08 0.13
C PHE A 212 18.90 -21.52 -1.25
N GLY A 213 18.82 -22.83 -1.59
CA GLY A 213 19.12 -23.33 -2.93
C GLY A 213 18.21 -22.68 -3.96
N LYS A 214 16.91 -22.65 -3.72
CA LYS A 214 15.91 -22.00 -4.59
C LYS A 214 16.13 -20.51 -4.78
N LEU A 215 16.70 -19.79 -3.78
CA LEU A 215 17.05 -18.38 -3.92
C LEU A 215 18.10 -18.15 -5.03
N PHE A 216 19.07 -19.03 -5.13
CA PHE A 216 20.14 -18.92 -6.13
C PHE A 216 19.68 -19.42 -7.50
N GLU A 217 18.83 -20.44 -7.56
CA GLU A 217 18.21 -20.93 -8.80
C GLU A 217 17.34 -19.84 -9.46
N ASN A 218 16.54 -19.13 -8.68
CA ASN A 218 15.68 -18.02 -9.14
C ASN A 218 16.45 -16.71 -9.37
N GLY A 219 17.75 -16.67 -9.08
CA GLY A 219 18.57 -15.46 -9.12
C GLY A 219 18.40 -14.59 -7.89
N PHE A 220 19.36 -14.67 -6.96
CA PHE A 220 19.31 -13.96 -5.67
C PHE A 220 18.94 -12.47 -5.78
N THR A 221 19.49 -11.76 -6.78
CA THR A 221 19.21 -10.33 -6.99
C THR A 221 17.75 -10.06 -7.34
N SER A 222 17.11 -10.93 -8.11
CA SER A 222 15.69 -10.79 -8.49
C SER A 222 14.79 -11.05 -7.30
N VAL A 223 15.09 -12.08 -6.50
CA VAL A 223 14.33 -12.41 -5.28
C VAL A 223 14.49 -11.30 -4.22
N LEU A 224 15.69 -10.79 -4.05
CA LEU A 224 15.94 -9.66 -3.15
C LEU A 224 15.16 -8.41 -3.60
N PHE A 225 15.17 -8.10 -4.90
CA PHE A 225 14.40 -7.00 -5.45
C PHE A 225 12.90 -7.18 -5.22
N ALA A 226 12.35 -8.37 -5.45
CA ALA A 226 10.95 -8.68 -5.17
C ALA A 226 10.61 -8.47 -3.68
N ALA A 227 11.49 -8.91 -2.76
CA ALA A 227 11.32 -8.72 -1.32
C ALA A 227 11.34 -7.22 -0.92
N MET A 228 12.25 -6.44 -1.51
CA MET A 228 12.35 -5.00 -1.27
C MET A 228 11.11 -4.27 -1.78
N THR A 229 10.66 -4.58 -3.01
CA THR A 229 9.45 -3.99 -3.60
C THR A 229 8.22 -4.34 -2.78
N GLN A 230 8.11 -5.59 -2.32
CA GLN A 230 7.01 -6.02 -1.46
C GLN A 230 7.01 -5.28 -0.13
N ALA A 231 8.18 -5.01 0.47
CA ALA A 231 8.29 -4.25 1.71
C ALA A 231 7.81 -2.78 1.58
N PHE A 232 8.02 -2.15 0.42
CA PHE A 232 7.44 -0.82 0.14
C PHE A 232 5.93 -0.88 -0.03
N PHE A 233 5.46 -1.85 -0.80
CA PHE A 233 4.06 -1.95 -1.18
C PHE A 233 3.17 -2.27 0.02
N THR A 234 3.60 -3.22 0.88
CA THR A 234 2.81 -3.68 2.03
C THR A 234 2.53 -2.55 3.05
N LEU A 235 3.48 -1.65 3.26
CA LEU A 235 3.34 -0.56 4.23
C LEU A 235 2.67 0.70 3.66
N SER A 236 2.32 0.73 2.37
CA SER A 236 1.71 1.90 1.70
C SER A 236 2.51 3.20 1.91
N ILE A 237 3.85 3.11 1.97
CA ILE A 237 4.76 4.24 2.20
C ILE A 237 5.14 4.94 0.90
N GLY A 238 5.49 6.23 0.98
CA GLY A 238 5.93 7.04 -0.16
C GLY A 238 4.86 7.98 -0.74
N ILE A 239 3.58 7.79 -0.38
CA ILE A 239 2.46 8.63 -0.86
C ILE A 239 1.84 9.52 0.24
N GLY A 240 2.43 9.54 1.43
CA GLY A 240 1.88 10.29 2.58
C GLY A 240 0.63 9.68 3.20
N ALA A 241 0.31 8.42 2.88
CA ALA A 241 -0.82 7.73 3.49
C ALA A 241 -0.60 7.48 4.98
N MET A 242 0.64 7.23 5.40
CA MET A 242 1.00 7.11 6.81
C MET A 242 1.23 8.46 7.48
N GLU A 243 1.64 9.48 6.74
CA GLU A 243 1.84 10.83 7.22
C GLU A 243 0.56 11.43 7.81
N ILE A 244 -0.61 11.21 7.16
CA ILE A 244 -1.89 11.71 7.68
C ILE A 244 -2.19 11.16 9.07
N PHE A 245 -1.91 9.86 9.34
CA PHE A 245 -2.11 9.26 10.65
C PHE A 245 -1.09 9.76 11.66
N GLY A 246 0.16 9.99 11.24
CA GLY A 246 1.16 10.70 12.03
C GLY A 246 0.64 12.06 12.52
N SER A 247 -0.09 12.81 11.67
CA SER A 247 -0.64 14.10 12.01
C SER A 247 -1.76 14.08 13.08
N TYR A 248 -2.35 12.91 13.32
CA TYR A 248 -3.34 12.67 14.38
C TYR A 248 -2.74 12.03 15.63
N LEU A 249 -1.42 11.71 15.62
CA LEU A 249 -0.71 11.06 16.71
C LEU A 249 -0.32 12.07 17.80
N LYS A 250 -0.62 11.74 19.06
CA LYS A 250 -0.22 12.53 20.23
C LYS A 250 1.29 12.40 20.50
N LYS A 251 1.86 13.37 21.20
CA LYS A 251 3.31 13.41 21.54
C LYS A 251 3.67 12.66 22.83
N ASP A 252 2.77 11.88 23.38
CA ASP A 252 2.99 11.07 24.59
C ASP A 252 3.86 9.83 24.36
N ARG A 253 3.95 9.36 23.10
CA ARG A 253 4.70 8.17 22.69
C ARG A 253 5.73 8.49 21.61
N ARG A 254 6.85 7.74 21.64
CA ARG A 254 7.90 7.82 20.61
C ARG A 254 7.48 7.11 19.34
N ILE A 255 7.80 7.71 18.20
CA ILE A 255 7.41 7.22 16.87
C ILE A 255 8.00 5.84 16.58
N LEU A 256 9.22 5.54 17.01
CA LEU A 256 9.85 4.25 16.79
C LEU A 256 8.96 3.09 17.31
N GLY A 257 8.47 3.19 18.54
CA GLY A 257 7.60 2.15 19.12
C GLY A 257 6.28 2.01 18.38
N GLU A 258 5.66 3.11 17.97
CA GLU A 258 4.41 3.09 17.23
C GLU A 258 4.60 2.53 15.81
N SER A 259 5.71 2.86 15.15
CA SER A 259 6.07 2.30 13.83
C SER A 259 6.29 0.78 13.91
N ILE A 260 6.99 0.30 14.94
CA ILE A 260 7.19 -1.15 15.17
C ILE A 260 5.84 -1.85 15.36
N ASN A 261 4.92 -1.28 16.16
CA ASN A 261 3.61 -1.89 16.39
C ASN A 261 2.80 -2.03 15.09
N VAL A 262 2.83 -1.01 14.22
CA VAL A 262 2.15 -1.05 12.91
C VAL A 262 2.77 -2.11 12.02
N ILE A 263 4.12 -2.17 11.91
CA ILE A 263 4.83 -3.17 11.10
C ILE A 263 4.59 -4.58 11.61
N VAL A 264 4.64 -4.81 12.91
CA VAL A 264 4.39 -6.14 13.48
C VAL A 264 2.98 -6.62 13.16
N LEU A 265 1.98 -5.74 13.25
CA LEU A 265 0.60 -6.11 12.93
C LEU A 265 0.42 -6.35 11.43
N ASP A 266 0.99 -5.50 10.58
CA ASP A 266 1.01 -5.66 9.13
C ASP A 266 1.66 -6.99 8.71
N THR A 267 2.85 -7.26 9.25
CA THR A 267 3.59 -8.49 8.99
C THR A 267 2.85 -9.72 9.47
N ALA A 268 2.24 -9.67 10.66
CA ALA A 268 1.45 -10.78 11.18
C ALA A 268 0.30 -11.14 10.23
N VAL A 269 -0.38 -10.14 9.67
CA VAL A 269 -1.44 -10.37 8.68
C VAL A 269 -0.88 -10.98 7.40
N ALA A 270 0.22 -10.46 6.85
CA ALA A 270 0.86 -11.02 5.66
C ALA A 270 1.27 -12.48 5.86
N VAL A 271 1.93 -12.78 7.00
CA VAL A 271 2.37 -14.14 7.33
C VAL A 271 1.18 -15.10 7.48
N VAL A 272 0.13 -14.69 8.18
CA VAL A 272 -1.06 -15.54 8.35
C VAL A 272 -1.83 -15.70 7.03
N ALA A 273 -1.88 -14.67 6.17
CA ALA A 273 -2.44 -14.81 4.82
C ALA A 273 -1.67 -15.86 3.99
N GLY A 274 -0.35 -15.89 4.09
CA GLY A 274 0.46 -16.96 3.50
C GLY A 274 0.13 -18.34 4.06
N LEU A 275 -0.10 -18.46 5.38
CA LEU A 275 -0.54 -19.72 6.03
C LEU A 275 -1.95 -20.16 5.61
N ILE A 276 -2.80 -19.23 5.18
CA ILE A 276 -4.13 -19.56 4.65
C ILE A 276 -4.00 -20.07 3.21
N ILE A 277 -3.26 -19.38 2.36
CA ILE A 277 -3.28 -19.57 0.92
C ILE A 277 -2.32 -20.68 0.49
N ILE A 278 -1.06 -20.65 0.91
CA ILE A 278 -0.01 -21.56 0.41
C ILE A 278 -0.31 -23.03 0.77
N PRO A 279 -0.60 -23.39 2.03
CA PRO A 279 -0.96 -24.76 2.36
C PRO A 279 -2.23 -25.25 1.66
N ALA A 280 -3.22 -24.36 1.45
CA ALA A 280 -4.43 -24.70 0.70
C ALA A 280 -4.13 -25.02 -0.78
N CYS A 281 -3.26 -24.22 -1.43
CA CYS A 281 -2.81 -24.51 -2.80
C CYS A 281 -2.12 -25.86 -2.90
N PHE A 282 -1.17 -26.17 -2.04
CA PHE A 282 -0.46 -27.44 -2.04
C PHE A 282 -1.39 -28.63 -1.75
N ALA A 283 -2.36 -28.50 -0.85
CA ALA A 283 -3.32 -29.54 -0.52
C ALA A 283 -4.16 -29.97 -1.75
N TYR A 284 -4.35 -29.08 -2.72
CA TYR A 284 -5.11 -29.36 -3.95
C TYR A 284 -4.23 -29.41 -5.21
N GLY A 285 -2.91 -29.49 -5.06
CA GLY A 285 -1.96 -29.62 -6.17
C GLY A 285 -1.88 -28.38 -7.07
N ILE A 286 -2.15 -27.20 -6.54
CA ILE A 286 -2.19 -25.94 -7.28
C ILE A 286 -0.96 -25.10 -6.93
N GLN A 287 -0.36 -24.46 -7.95
CA GLN A 287 0.79 -23.59 -7.75
C GLN A 287 0.33 -22.21 -7.23
N PRO A 288 0.98 -21.65 -6.19
CA PRO A 288 0.60 -20.37 -5.60
C PRO A 288 1.12 -19.15 -6.37
N ASP A 289 1.46 -19.29 -7.66
CA ASP A 289 2.16 -18.30 -8.49
C ASP A 289 1.30 -17.64 -9.59
N SER A 290 -0.03 -17.81 -9.53
CA SER A 290 -0.96 -17.48 -10.63
C SER A 290 -1.50 -16.04 -10.65
N GLY A 291 -0.93 -15.09 -9.89
CA GLY A 291 -1.36 -13.68 -9.90
C GLY A 291 -2.82 -13.45 -9.46
N PRO A 292 -3.60 -12.57 -10.14
CA PRO A 292 -5.02 -12.35 -9.82
C PRO A 292 -5.88 -13.59 -9.92
N SER A 293 -5.55 -14.50 -10.83
CA SER A 293 -6.26 -15.77 -11.00
C SER A 293 -6.20 -16.65 -9.75
N LEU A 294 -5.15 -16.51 -8.93
CA LEU A 294 -5.05 -17.21 -7.65
C LEU A 294 -6.27 -16.96 -6.76
N LEU A 295 -6.71 -15.72 -6.65
CA LEU A 295 -7.84 -15.36 -5.76
C LEU A 295 -9.20 -15.67 -6.36
N PHE A 296 -9.38 -15.39 -7.65
CA PHE A 296 -10.70 -15.39 -8.27
C PHE A 296 -11.02 -16.67 -9.05
N ILE A 297 -10.01 -17.48 -9.37
CA ILE A 297 -10.14 -18.74 -10.09
C ILE A 297 -9.71 -19.90 -9.19
N THR A 298 -8.47 -19.85 -8.70
CA THR A 298 -7.85 -20.97 -7.98
C THR A 298 -8.49 -21.22 -6.62
N LEU A 299 -8.60 -20.20 -5.75
CA LEU A 299 -9.17 -20.37 -4.42
C LEU A 299 -10.68 -20.71 -4.43
N PRO A 300 -11.53 -20.12 -5.29
CA PRO A 300 -12.90 -20.61 -5.46
C PRO A 300 -12.97 -22.10 -5.80
N ASN A 301 -12.10 -22.59 -6.68
CA ASN A 301 -12.03 -24.01 -7.00
C ASN A 301 -11.58 -24.85 -5.79
N VAL A 302 -10.58 -24.38 -5.01
CA VAL A 302 -10.18 -25.02 -3.74
C VAL A 302 -11.37 -25.11 -2.78
N PHE A 303 -12.10 -24.01 -2.59
CA PHE A 303 -13.26 -24.00 -1.69
C PHE A 303 -14.36 -24.95 -2.16
N HIS A 304 -14.56 -25.12 -3.46
CA HIS A 304 -15.55 -26.05 -4.01
C HIS A 304 -15.32 -27.48 -3.54
N HIS A 305 -14.07 -27.93 -3.47
CA HIS A 305 -13.72 -29.27 -3.01
C HIS A 305 -13.77 -29.45 -1.48
N MET A 306 -14.03 -28.37 -0.73
CA MET A 306 -14.14 -28.40 0.74
C MET A 306 -15.60 -28.59 1.17
N ALA A 307 -15.83 -29.42 2.20
CA ALA A 307 -17.15 -29.47 2.86
C ALA A 307 -17.51 -28.09 3.40
N GLY A 308 -18.69 -27.57 3.01
CA GLY A 308 -19.10 -26.22 3.38
C GLY A 308 -18.47 -25.09 2.52
N SER A 309 -18.19 -25.34 1.26
CA SER A 309 -17.64 -24.41 0.26
C SER A 309 -18.17 -22.99 0.38
N ARG A 310 -19.50 -22.83 0.48
CA ARG A 310 -20.16 -21.54 0.62
C ARG A 310 -19.69 -20.77 1.87
N ILE A 311 -19.51 -21.46 2.99
CA ILE A 311 -19.07 -20.84 4.25
C ILE A 311 -17.62 -20.37 4.12
N TRP A 312 -16.73 -21.24 3.64
CA TRP A 312 -15.31 -20.93 3.51
C TRP A 312 -15.04 -19.82 2.50
N GLY A 313 -15.71 -19.87 1.35
CA GLY A 313 -15.61 -18.80 0.36
C GLY A 313 -16.20 -17.48 0.87
N SER A 314 -17.33 -17.50 1.58
CA SER A 314 -17.90 -16.30 2.22
C SER A 314 -16.92 -15.70 3.25
N CYS A 315 -16.37 -16.52 4.15
CA CYS A 315 -15.42 -16.07 5.16
C CYS A 315 -14.17 -15.47 4.51
N PHE A 316 -13.64 -16.13 3.47
CA PHE A 316 -12.45 -15.66 2.77
C PHE A 316 -12.67 -14.32 2.06
N PHE A 317 -13.72 -14.20 1.25
CA PHE A 317 -13.98 -12.96 0.51
C PHE A 317 -14.46 -11.82 1.41
N LEU A 318 -15.11 -12.09 2.55
CA LEU A 318 -15.36 -11.08 3.58
C LEU A 318 -14.05 -10.61 4.24
N PHE A 319 -13.14 -11.53 4.58
CA PHE A 319 -11.81 -11.19 5.07
C PHE A 319 -11.06 -10.29 4.08
N MET A 320 -11.02 -10.68 2.80
CA MET A 320 -10.39 -9.89 1.73
C MET A 320 -11.05 -8.52 1.56
N SER A 321 -12.38 -8.46 1.62
CA SER A 321 -13.14 -7.20 1.53
C SER A 321 -12.81 -6.26 2.69
N PHE A 322 -12.70 -6.76 3.92
CA PHE A 322 -12.34 -5.93 5.08
C PHE A 322 -10.91 -5.38 4.97
N ALA A 323 -9.96 -6.21 4.51
CA ALA A 323 -8.60 -5.76 4.27
C ALA A 323 -8.55 -4.65 3.20
N ALA A 324 -9.23 -4.83 2.09
CA ALA A 324 -9.27 -3.83 1.02
C ALA A 324 -9.99 -2.55 1.43
N LEU A 325 -11.17 -2.64 2.06
CA LEU A 325 -11.96 -1.48 2.50
C LEU A 325 -11.24 -0.64 3.55
N SER A 326 -10.48 -1.25 4.47
CA SER A 326 -9.72 -0.50 5.49
C SER A 326 -8.66 0.40 4.86
N THR A 327 -7.97 -0.08 3.82
CA THR A 327 -7.01 0.71 3.03
C THR A 327 -7.72 1.83 2.26
N VAL A 328 -8.85 1.54 1.59
CA VAL A 328 -9.62 2.56 0.85
C VAL A 328 -10.08 3.69 1.78
N ILE A 329 -10.64 3.36 2.95
CA ILE A 329 -11.06 4.36 3.95
C ILE A 329 -9.89 5.24 4.37
N ALA A 330 -8.74 4.63 4.63
CA ALA A 330 -7.53 5.32 5.06
C ALA A 330 -7.00 6.30 4.01
N VAL A 331 -6.88 5.86 2.76
CA VAL A 331 -6.41 6.70 1.65
C VAL A 331 -7.45 7.76 1.28
N PHE A 332 -8.74 7.48 1.38
CA PHE A 332 -9.79 8.49 1.18
C PHE A 332 -9.73 9.59 2.23
N GLU A 333 -9.46 9.26 3.51
CA GLU A 333 -9.25 10.30 4.53
C GLU A 333 -8.05 11.19 4.20
N ASN A 334 -6.96 10.60 3.67
CA ASN A 334 -5.82 11.37 3.19
C ASN A 334 -6.22 12.30 2.04
N ILE A 335 -6.90 11.80 1.00
CA ILE A 335 -7.38 12.60 -0.14
C ILE A 335 -8.32 13.74 0.33
N ILE A 336 -9.28 13.44 1.20
CA ILE A 336 -10.22 14.44 1.72
C ILE A 336 -9.47 15.53 2.49
N THR A 337 -8.53 15.15 3.34
CA THR A 337 -7.75 16.11 4.13
C THR A 337 -6.82 16.94 3.24
N MET A 338 -6.16 16.33 2.24
CA MET A 338 -5.35 17.06 1.26
C MET A 338 -6.17 18.12 0.52
N THR A 339 -7.35 17.77 0.04
CA THR A 339 -8.19 18.71 -0.72
C THR A 339 -8.79 19.82 0.15
N VAL A 340 -9.08 19.53 1.42
CA VAL A 340 -9.42 20.56 2.42
C VAL A 340 -8.27 21.54 2.60
N GLU A 341 -7.04 21.05 2.77
CA GLU A 341 -5.86 21.88 3.02
C GLU A 341 -5.40 22.67 1.79
N LEU A 342 -5.49 22.10 0.59
CA LEU A 342 -5.09 22.77 -0.67
C LEU A 342 -6.08 23.85 -1.11
N GLY A 343 -7.37 23.51 -1.07
CA GLY A 343 -8.42 24.37 -1.60
C GLY A 343 -9.06 25.28 -0.55
N ASN A 344 -8.63 25.20 0.72
CA ASN A 344 -9.34 25.80 1.85
C ASN A 344 -10.84 25.46 1.84
N TRP A 345 -11.16 24.22 1.45
CA TRP A 345 -12.54 23.77 1.32
C TRP A 345 -13.11 23.30 2.65
N SER A 346 -14.43 23.42 2.78
CA SER A 346 -15.12 22.72 3.87
C SER A 346 -15.01 21.19 3.64
N ARG A 347 -15.00 20.42 4.72
CA ARG A 347 -14.95 18.95 4.65
C ARG A 347 -16.11 18.39 3.81
N LYS A 348 -17.32 18.96 3.93
CA LYS A 348 -18.49 18.57 3.13
C LYS A 348 -18.26 18.75 1.63
N LYS A 349 -17.69 19.89 1.21
CA LYS A 349 -17.36 20.15 -0.19
C LYS A 349 -16.31 19.16 -0.69
N SER A 350 -15.25 18.91 0.10
CA SER A 350 -14.21 17.95 -0.22
C SER A 350 -14.78 16.53 -0.42
N LEU A 351 -15.64 16.06 0.48
CA LEU A 351 -16.31 14.77 0.38
C LEU A 351 -17.11 14.62 -0.92
N LEU A 352 -17.95 15.61 -1.25
CA LEU A 352 -18.79 15.57 -2.44
C LEU A 352 -17.97 15.61 -3.75
N VAL A 353 -16.97 16.49 -3.82
CA VAL A 353 -16.10 16.58 -4.99
C VAL A 353 -15.32 15.29 -5.18
N ASN A 354 -14.73 14.73 -4.12
CA ASN A 354 -13.95 13.50 -4.21
C ASN A 354 -14.83 12.26 -4.46
N LEU A 355 -16.09 12.24 -4.00
CA LEU A 355 -17.04 11.19 -4.37
C LEU A 355 -17.19 11.08 -5.91
N VAL A 356 -17.44 12.23 -6.56
CA VAL A 356 -17.60 12.28 -8.01
C VAL A 356 -16.27 12.04 -8.74
N LEU A 357 -15.20 12.70 -8.29
CA LEU A 357 -13.89 12.63 -8.93
C LEU A 357 -13.32 11.22 -8.90
N LEU A 358 -13.33 10.54 -7.75
CA LEU A 358 -12.84 9.18 -7.61
C LEU A 358 -13.67 8.20 -8.44
N PHE A 359 -14.98 8.38 -8.48
CA PHE A 359 -15.83 7.57 -9.34
C PHE A 359 -15.45 7.72 -10.81
N VAL A 360 -15.38 8.96 -11.33
CA VAL A 360 -15.01 9.23 -12.72
C VAL A 360 -13.61 8.72 -13.07
N LEU A 361 -12.65 8.94 -12.17
CA LEU A 361 -11.27 8.49 -12.37
C LEU A 361 -11.10 6.97 -12.34
N SER A 362 -11.98 6.22 -11.65
CA SER A 362 -11.94 4.75 -11.64
C SER A 362 -12.52 4.12 -12.92
N VAL A 363 -13.31 4.86 -13.69
CA VAL A 363 -13.97 4.31 -14.91
C VAL A 363 -12.98 3.80 -15.96
N PRO A 364 -11.87 4.50 -16.30
CA PRO A 364 -10.90 3.98 -17.28
C PRO A 364 -10.28 2.63 -16.87
N ALA A 365 -9.93 2.45 -15.62
CA ALA A 365 -9.42 1.17 -15.11
C ALA A 365 -10.44 0.04 -15.29
N ILE A 366 -11.72 0.31 -14.98
CA ILE A 366 -12.82 -0.65 -15.15
C ILE A 366 -13.02 -0.99 -16.63
N LEU A 367 -13.08 0.01 -17.49
CA LEU A 367 -13.31 -0.18 -18.92
C LEU A 367 -12.11 -0.85 -19.63
N GLY A 368 -10.91 -0.76 -19.06
CA GLY A 368 -9.71 -1.41 -19.56
C GLY A 368 -9.81 -2.95 -19.65
N PHE A 369 -10.76 -3.58 -18.96
CA PHE A 369 -11.00 -5.02 -19.03
C PHE A 369 -12.07 -5.42 -20.07
N ASN A 370 -12.81 -4.45 -20.61
CA ASN A 370 -13.93 -4.71 -21.54
C ASN A 370 -13.95 -3.72 -22.70
N VAL A 371 -14.62 -2.57 -22.59
CA VAL A 371 -14.80 -1.61 -23.70
C VAL A 371 -13.47 -1.05 -24.22
N LEU A 372 -12.51 -0.82 -23.35
CA LEU A 372 -11.17 -0.28 -23.65
C LEU A 372 -10.07 -1.37 -23.62
N SER A 373 -10.43 -2.65 -23.71
CA SER A 373 -9.49 -3.77 -23.62
C SER A 373 -8.43 -3.77 -24.74
N GLY A 374 -8.67 -3.07 -25.86
CA GLY A 374 -7.69 -2.88 -26.91
C GLY A 374 -6.62 -1.81 -26.62
N ILE A 375 -6.70 -1.08 -25.49
CA ILE A 375 -5.71 -0.09 -25.11
C ILE A 375 -4.65 -0.75 -24.23
N HIS A 376 -3.42 -0.84 -24.73
CA HIS A 376 -2.27 -1.44 -24.08
C HIS A 376 -1.19 -0.39 -23.77
N PRO A 377 -1.29 0.37 -22.67
CA PRO A 377 -0.44 1.54 -22.42
C PRO A 377 1.06 1.22 -22.28
N MET A 378 1.38 0.00 -21.81
CA MET A 378 2.76 -0.46 -21.67
C MET A 378 3.17 -1.47 -22.77
N GLY A 379 2.30 -1.67 -23.78
CA GLY A 379 2.48 -2.65 -24.85
C GLY A 379 2.17 -4.08 -24.40
N GLY A 380 2.18 -5.03 -25.35
CA GLY A 380 1.83 -6.43 -25.10
C GLY A 380 0.34 -6.60 -24.75
N THR A 381 0.06 -7.27 -23.64
CA THR A 381 -1.28 -7.53 -23.10
C THR A 381 -1.60 -6.65 -21.89
N SER A 382 -0.82 -5.57 -21.65
CA SER A 382 -1.01 -4.71 -20.48
C SER A 382 -2.35 -4.00 -20.51
N THR A 383 -3.01 -3.97 -19.35
CA THR A 383 -4.26 -3.24 -19.14
C THR A 383 -4.00 -1.80 -18.66
N ILE A 384 -5.03 -0.98 -18.61
CA ILE A 384 -4.96 0.37 -18.01
C ILE A 384 -4.59 0.25 -16.53
N MET A 385 -5.13 -0.74 -15.80
CA MET A 385 -4.79 -1.03 -14.41
C MET A 385 -3.28 -1.31 -14.23
N ASP A 386 -2.67 -2.08 -15.14
CA ASP A 386 -1.23 -2.38 -15.06
C ASP A 386 -0.37 -1.12 -15.19
N ALA A 387 -0.78 -0.19 -16.04
CA ALA A 387 -0.10 1.11 -16.17
C ALA A 387 -0.27 1.98 -14.92
N GLU A 388 -1.46 2.01 -14.34
CA GLU A 388 -1.73 2.73 -13.08
C GLU A 388 -0.92 2.13 -11.92
N ASP A 389 -0.90 0.80 -11.76
CA ASP A 389 -0.09 0.12 -10.74
C ASP A 389 1.41 0.35 -10.97
N PHE A 390 1.89 0.31 -12.22
CA PHE A 390 3.29 0.63 -12.55
C PHE A 390 3.67 2.05 -12.12
N LEU A 391 2.81 3.03 -12.41
CA LEU A 391 3.05 4.42 -12.00
C LEU A 391 3.10 4.57 -10.48
N VAL A 392 2.24 3.89 -9.75
CA VAL A 392 2.22 3.92 -8.28
C VAL A 392 3.37 3.10 -7.72
N SER A 393 3.40 1.79 -7.99
CA SER A 393 4.28 0.84 -7.31
C SER A 393 5.74 0.97 -7.70
N SER A 394 6.02 1.22 -8.99
CA SER A 394 7.39 1.32 -9.51
C SER A 394 7.94 2.74 -9.54
N ASN A 395 7.10 3.78 -9.38
CA ASN A 395 7.55 5.18 -9.42
C ASN A 395 7.24 5.91 -8.13
N ILE A 396 5.96 6.14 -7.83
CA ILE A 396 5.57 7.09 -6.80
C ILE A 396 5.97 6.59 -5.41
N LEU A 397 5.79 5.31 -5.09
CA LEU A 397 6.18 4.75 -3.80
C LEU A 397 7.69 4.85 -3.56
N PRO A 398 8.59 4.40 -4.45
CA PRO A 398 10.03 4.53 -4.23
C PRO A 398 10.51 5.98 -4.22
N LEU A 399 10.08 6.82 -5.17
CA LEU A 399 10.51 8.21 -5.27
C LEU A 399 9.99 9.07 -4.12
N GLY A 400 8.77 8.83 -3.66
CA GLY A 400 8.21 9.47 -2.49
C GLY A 400 8.94 9.06 -1.22
N SER A 401 9.22 7.77 -1.06
CA SER A 401 10.02 7.26 0.06
C SER A 401 11.42 7.88 0.10
N LEU A 402 12.08 7.98 -1.07
CA LEU A 402 13.36 8.67 -1.21
C LEU A 402 13.26 10.14 -0.76
N THR A 403 12.19 10.82 -1.19
CA THR A 403 11.93 12.22 -0.82
C THR A 403 11.77 12.38 0.68
N TYR A 404 10.97 11.54 1.33
CA TYR A 404 10.76 11.58 2.79
C TYR A 404 12.07 11.38 3.56
N VAL A 405 12.90 10.41 3.16
CA VAL A 405 14.18 10.15 3.79
C VAL A 405 15.12 11.36 3.61
N LEU A 406 15.28 11.84 2.37
CA LEU A 406 16.14 13.00 2.09
C LEU A 406 15.67 14.25 2.86
N PHE A 407 14.37 14.48 2.95
CA PHE A 407 13.78 15.58 3.70
C PHE A 407 14.15 15.55 5.19
N CYS A 408 14.08 14.38 5.80
CA CYS A 408 14.39 14.19 7.22
C CYS A 408 15.89 14.33 7.55
N VAL A 409 16.79 13.94 6.62
CA VAL A 409 18.24 13.91 6.91
C VAL A 409 19.01 15.13 6.40
N ARG A 410 18.51 15.84 5.36
CA ARG A 410 19.20 16.95 4.73
C ARG A 410 18.99 18.27 5.47
N LYS A 411 20.04 19.11 5.52
CA LYS A 411 20.01 20.41 6.20
C LYS A 411 19.03 21.42 5.57
N ASN A 412 18.78 21.32 4.28
CA ASN A 412 17.83 22.16 3.54
C ASN A 412 16.39 21.62 3.55
N GLY A 413 16.17 20.39 4.04
CA GLY A 413 14.85 19.85 4.37
C GLY A 413 14.44 20.22 5.80
N TRP A 414 13.88 19.28 6.52
CA TRP A 414 13.60 19.43 7.97
C TRP A 414 14.88 19.31 8.81
N GLY A 415 15.76 18.41 8.39
CA GLY A 415 17.08 18.17 8.97
C GLY A 415 17.07 17.13 10.10
N TRP A 416 18.21 16.42 10.22
CA TRP A 416 18.35 15.30 11.13
C TRP A 416 18.01 15.61 12.58
N ASN A 417 18.45 16.75 13.10
CA ASN A 417 18.26 17.07 14.53
C ASN A 417 16.78 17.31 14.85
N ALA A 418 16.04 18.02 13.99
CA ALA A 418 14.62 18.26 14.15
C ALA A 418 13.84 16.94 14.04
N PHE A 419 14.16 16.10 13.05
CA PHE A 419 13.59 14.76 12.87
C PHE A 419 13.86 13.88 14.11
N LEU A 420 15.12 13.77 14.57
CA LEU A 420 15.47 12.93 15.71
C LEU A 420 14.75 13.37 17.01
N ASN A 421 14.67 14.68 17.22
CA ASN A 421 13.96 15.24 18.37
C ASN A 421 12.46 14.86 18.32
N GLU A 422 11.81 15.01 17.15
CA GLU A 422 10.41 14.64 17.00
C GLU A 422 10.19 13.14 17.22
N VAL A 423 11.01 12.27 16.59
CA VAL A 423 10.91 10.80 16.74
C VAL A 423 11.07 10.39 18.20
N ASN A 424 11.98 11.03 18.94
CA ASN A 424 12.30 10.71 20.34
C ASN A 424 11.42 11.45 21.36
N THR A 425 10.46 12.28 20.91
CA THR A 425 9.50 12.94 21.83
C THR A 425 8.49 11.92 22.37
N GLY A 426 8.27 11.95 23.69
CA GLY A 426 7.36 11.06 24.41
C GLY A 426 8.07 9.89 25.09
N SER A 427 7.31 8.87 25.52
CA SER A 427 7.79 7.68 26.24
C SER A 427 7.95 6.48 25.31
N GLY A 428 8.89 5.58 25.58
CA GLY A 428 9.18 4.35 24.83
C GLY A 428 10.63 4.25 24.34
N SER A 429 10.91 3.41 23.34
CA SER A 429 12.26 3.19 22.80
C SER A 429 12.76 4.40 22.00
N LYS A 430 14.02 4.80 22.21
CA LYS A 430 14.68 5.88 21.49
C LYS A 430 15.26 5.39 20.16
N LEU A 431 15.16 6.20 19.12
CA LEU A 431 15.95 6.02 17.91
C LEU A 431 17.40 6.44 18.21
N PRO A 432 18.40 5.54 18.05
CA PRO A 432 19.78 5.86 18.33
C PRO A 432 20.37 6.76 17.23
N ALA A 433 21.27 7.67 17.63
CA ALA A 433 21.85 8.66 16.73
C ALA A 433 22.72 8.05 15.61
N TRP A 434 23.31 6.87 15.81
CA TRP A 434 24.16 6.20 14.80
C TRP A 434 23.40 5.83 13.52
N VAL A 435 22.07 5.64 13.60
CA VAL A 435 21.21 5.37 12.44
C VAL A 435 21.29 6.50 11.38
N ARG A 436 21.76 7.70 11.77
CA ARG A 436 21.92 8.83 10.84
C ARG A 436 22.73 8.47 9.60
N GLY A 437 23.88 7.78 9.78
CA GLY A 437 24.73 7.40 8.64
C GLY A 437 24.01 6.50 7.64
N TYR A 438 23.28 5.51 8.16
CA TYR A 438 22.44 4.62 7.37
C TYR A 438 21.34 5.38 6.61
N MET A 439 20.55 6.21 7.29
CA MET A 439 19.46 6.97 6.66
C MET A 439 19.95 8.04 5.69
N THR A 440 21.18 8.56 5.86
CA THR A 440 21.72 9.61 5.00
C THR A 440 22.31 9.06 3.70
N TYR A 441 22.92 7.87 3.72
CA TYR A 441 23.68 7.33 2.59
C TYR A 441 23.15 5.99 2.09
N ALA A 442 23.08 4.98 2.96
CA ALA A 442 22.76 3.62 2.54
C ALA A 442 21.30 3.48 2.09
N LEU A 443 20.36 3.98 2.89
CA LEU A 443 18.93 3.88 2.60
C LEU A 443 18.55 4.58 1.28
N PRO A 444 18.96 5.85 1.00
CA PRO A 444 18.68 6.48 -0.30
C PRO A 444 19.32 5.72 -1.47
N ALA A 445 20.54 5.21 -1.32
CA ALA A 445 21.19 4.41 -2.37
C ALA A 445 20.43 3.13 -2.66
N LEU A 446 19.97 2.41 -1.63
CA LEU A 446 19.17 1.20 -1.79
C LEU A 446 17.84 1.50 -2.50
N VAL A 447 17.15 2.57 -2.13
CA VAL A 447 15.90 2.98 -2.80
C VAL A 447 16.14 3.31 -4.28
N CYS A 448 17.21 4.03 -4.61
CA CYS A 448 17.58 4.30 -6.01
C CYS A 448 17.87 3.00 -6.79
N LEU A 449 18.59 2.07 -6.18
CA LEU A 449 18.90 0.77 -6.81
C LEU A 449 17.62 -0.04 -7.08
N ILE A 450 16.69 -0.10 -6.12
CA ILE A 450 15.39 -0.76 -6.28
C ILE A 450 14.62 -0.13 -7.43
N TYR A 451 14.55 1.19 -7.44
CA TYR A 451 13.83 1.93 -8.45
C TYR A 451 14.36 1.66 -9.87
N LEU A 452 15.68 1.77 -10.06
CA LEU A 452 16.32 1.52 -11.36
C LEU A 452 16.21 0.05 -11.79
N LYS A 453 16.35 -0.90 -10.84
CA LYS A 453 16.20 -2.32 -11.11
C LYS A 453 14.77 -2.65 -11.56
N GLY A 454 13.74 -2.04 -10.95
CA GLY A 454 12.35 -2.20 -11.36
C GLY A 454 12.11 -1.81 -12.82
N TYR A 455 12.68 -0.71 -13.26
CA TYR A 455 12.63 -0.32 -14.66
C TYR A 455 13.39 -1.28 -15.58
N TYR A 456 14.57 -1.69 -15.18
CA TYR A 456 15.36 -2.65 -15.93
C TYR A 456 14.57 -3.94 -16.12
N ASP A 457 14.01 -4.52 -15.08
CA ASP A 457 13.27 -5.79 -15.15
C ASP A 457 11.99 -5.67 -16.01
N THR A 458 11.29 -4.54 -15.91
CA THR A 458 10.05 -4.31 -16.67
C THR A 458 10.31 -4.13 -18.17
N PHE A 459 11.43 -3.48 -18.56
CA PHE A 459 11.64 -3.05 -19.93
C PHE A 459 12.81 -3.72 -20.64
N SER A 460 13.66 -4.53 -19.96
CA SER A 460 14.84 -5.19 -20.55
C SER A 460 14.50 -6.15 -21.72
N GLN A 461 13.28 -6.69 -21.74
CA GLN A 461 12.80 -7.57 -22.81
C GLN A 461 12.16 -6.81 -23.99
N LYS A 462 12.06 -5.49 -23.92
CA LYS A 462 11.52 -4.65 -25.00
C LYS A 462 12.63 -4.28 -26.00
N SER A 463 12.23 -3.67 -27.13
CA SER A 463 13.21 -3.17 -28.09
C SER A 463 14.16 -2.16 -27.48
N LEU A 464 15.40 -2.13 -27.92
CA LEU A 464 16.46 -1.27 -27.36
C LEU A 464 16.06 0.21 -27.28
N PRO A 465 15.41 0.84 -28.30
CA PRO A 465 14.96 2.23 -28.19
C PRO A 465 13.93 2.45 -27.08
N VAL A 466 12.98 1.52 -26.90
CA VAL A 466 11.95 1.58 -25.85
C VAL A 466 12.59 1.43 -24.47
N PHE A 467 13.49 0.46 -24.32
CA PHE A 467 14.25 0.28 -23.07
C PHE A 467 15.05 1.53 -22.71
N CYS A 468 15.81 2.08 -23.65
CA CYS A 468 16.61 3.31 -23.41
C CYS A 468 15.71 4.50 -23.05
N ALA A 469 14.58 4.67 -23.73
CA ALA A 469 13.63 5.76 -23.43
C ALA A 469 13.09 5.67 -21.99
N TRP A 470 12.68 4.48 -21.55
CA TRP A 470 12.19 4.28 -20.18
C TRP A 470 13.29 4.44 -19.13
N MET A 471 14.50 3.95 -19.39
CA MET A 471 15.64 4.15 -18.48
C MET A 471 16.03 5.62 -18.37
N LEU A 472 16.02 6.39 -19.47
CA LEU A 472 16.24 7.84 -19.46
C LEU A 472 15.14 8.57 -18.69
N PHE A 473 13.88 8.16 -18.85
CA PHE A 473 12.77 8.70 -18.08
C PHE A 473 12.95 8.46 -16.58
N ALA A 474 13.30 7.23 -16.18
CA ALA A 474 13.58 6.90 -14.79
C ALA A 474 14.73 7.75 -14.23
N ALA A 475 15.82 7.89 -14.98
CA ALA A 475 16.96 8.72 -14.58
C ALA A 475 16.57 10.20 -14.45
N ALA A 476 15.73 10.71 -15.36
CA ALA A 476 15.25 12.10 -15.30
C ALA A 476 14.41 12.36 -14.05
N LEU A 477 13.53 11.41 -13.66
CA LEU A 477 12.75 11.53 -12.41
C LEU A 477 13.64 11.54 -11.16
N LEU A 478 14.68 10.69 -11.11
CA LEU A 478 15.67 10.72 -10.01
C LEU A 478 16.39 12.06 -9.96
N VAL A 479 16.84 12.56 -11.13
CA VAL A 479 17.50 13.87 -11.22
C VAL A 479 16.58 14.99 -10.71
N LEU A 480 15.29 14.96 -11.03
CA LEU A 480 14.30 15.92 -10.53
C LEU A 480 14.16 15.85 -9.00
N ILE A 481 14.11 14.65 -8.41
CA ILE A 481 14.03 14.48 -6.94
C ILE A 481 15.30 15.02 -6.28
N PHE A 482 16.47 14.66 -6.81
CA PHE A 482 17.74 15.17 -6.28
C PHE A 482 17.86 16.68 -6.48
N TRP A 483 17.47 17.21 -7.63
CA TRP A 483 17.48 18.66 -7.87
C TRP A 483 16.56 19.39 -6.86
N ALA A 484 15.34 18.90 -6.62
CA ALA A 484 14.46 19.47 -5.61
C ALA A 484 15.09 19.41 -4.20
N SER A 485 15.77 18.28 -3.90
CA SER A 485 16.40 18.02 -2.60
C SER A 485 17.69 18.81 -2.35
N PHE A 486 18.44 19.17 -3.40
CA PHE A 486 19.71 19.90 -3.28
C PHE A 486 19.58 21.40 -3.62
N SER A 487 18.51 21.79 -4.31
CA SER A 487 18.29 23.17 -4.72
C SER A 487 17.95 24.04 -3.51
N HIS A 488 18.77 25.05 -3.28
CA HIS A 488 18.53 26.06 -2.26
C HIS A 488 18.59 27.45 -2.90
N LYS A 489 17.44 28.14 -3.00
CA LYS A 489 17.43 29.54 -3.38
C LYS A 489 18.05 30.35 -2.23
N LYS A 490 19.22 30.94 -2.42
CA LYS A 490 19.75 31.95 -1.48
C LYS A 490 18.61 32.96 -1.28
N SER A 491 18.09 33.06 -0.06
CA SER A 491 17.21 34.18 0.30
C SER A 491 17.97 35.45 -0.04
N PRO A 492 17.36 36.43 -0.74
CA PRO A 492 18.01 37.74 -0.86
C PRO A 492 18.29 38.19 0.56
N SER A 493 19.57 38.39 0.87
CA SER A 493 19.98 38.91 2.16
C SER A 493 19.08 40.10 2.46
N LYS A 494 18.46 40.11 3.65
CA LYS A 494 18.00 41.37 4.24
C LYS A 494 19.27 42.22 4.40
N LEU A 495 19.72 42.81 3.31
CA LEU A 495 20.63 43.94 3.35
C LEU A 495 19.84 45.12 3.83
N ALA A 496 20.27 45.58 4.97
CA ALA A 496 20.03 46.91 5.51
C ALA A 496 18.59 47.30 5.91
N LYS A 497 18.23 47.27 7.15
CA LYS A 497 18.22 48.52 7.93
C LYS A 497 18.18 48.19 9.42
#